data_263b4a18213bef5b74e81905f93cac98
#
_entry.id   263b4a18213bef5b74e81905f93cac98
#
_cell.length_a   1.000
_cell.length_b   1.000
_cell.length_c   1.000
_cell.angle_alpha   90.00
_cell.angle_beta   90.00
_cell.angle_gamma   90.00
#
_symmetry.space_group_name_H-M   'P 1'
#
loop_
_entity.id
_entity.type
_entity.pdbx_description
1 polymer ?
#
loop_
_entity_poly.entity_id
_entity_poly.type
_entity_poly.pdbx_seq_one_letter_code
_entity_poly.pdbx_strand_id
1 'polypeptide(L)'
;MGFKLEFTANQIFEVLRDSEIRVGTKENAKRGMFVSRMELPLLDSVIRLARLLDNPKDIPILAPLFIKEILYRVMQGQHGVRLEQIAIEGSSAHQIKDVIEHITNNYEKSFRIEELAEKVNMSVSSLHRHFKEITAMSPIQFQKELRLQEARRLLLIESADATDVAFRVGYESPSQFSREYSRMFGFPPRQDIKRLKA
;
A
#
# COMPACT_ATOMS: atom_id res chain seq x y z
N MET A 1 -13.39 7.70 7.19
CA MET A 1 -13.18 8.08 5.78
C MET A 1 -11.68 8.18 5.55
N GLY A 2 -11.11 7.46 4.59
CA GLY A 2 -9.68 7.49 4.28
C GLY A 2 -9.44 8.18 2.95
N PHE A 3 -8.35 8.96 2.84
CA PHE A 3 -7.89 9.57 1.61
C PHE A 3 -6.58 8.88 1.20
N LYS A 4 -6.51 8.37 -0.05
CA LYS A 4 -5.33 7.69 -0.58
C LYS A 4 -4.79 8.47 -1.76
N LEU A 5 -3.50 8.81 -1.72
CA LEU A 5 -2.76 9.36 -2.85
C LEU A 5 -1.68 8.36 -3.27
N GLU A 6 -1.55 8.18 -4.58
CA GLU A 6 -0.50 7.38 -5.20
C GLU A 6 0.39 8.29 -6.03
N PHE A 7 1.70 8.10 -5.91
CA PHE A 7 2.68 8.83 -6.68
C PHE A 7 3.47 7.88 -7.57
N THR A 8 3.68 8.27 -8.81
CA THR A 8 4.55 7.53 -9.74
C THR A 8 6.02 7.91 -9.52
N ALA A 9 6.94 7.03 -9.91
CA ALA A 9 8.36 7.33 -9.91
C ALA A 9 8.68 8.62 -10.70
N ASN A 10 8.03 8.81 -11.86
CA ASN A 10 8.21 10.02 -12.67
C ASN A 10 7.81 11.30 -11.92
N GLN A 11 6.69 11.30 -11.21
CA GLN A 11 6.28 12.45 -10.40
C GLN A 11 7.30 12.77 -9.29
N ILE A 12 7.88 11.74 -8.67
CA ILE A 12 8.94 11.92 -7.67
C ILE A 12 10.19 12.52 -8.31
N PHE A 13 10.61 12.01 -9.48
CA PHE A 13 11.75 12.58 -10.22
C PHE A 13 11.52 14.01 -10.67
N GLU A 14 10.32 14.36 -11.13
CA GLU A 14 10.00 15.74 -11.52
C GLU A 14 10.15 16.69 -10.32
N VAL A 15 9.64 16.31 -9.15
CA VAL A 15 9.78 17.13 -7.94
C VAL A 15 11.24 17.22 -7.50
N LEU A 16 12.02 16.12 -7.57
CA LEU A 16 13.47 16.15 -7.26
C LEU A 16 14.23 17.07 -8.19
N ARG A 17 13.95 17.01 -9.48
CA ARG A 17 14.61 17.86 -10.50
C ARG A 17 14.26 19.32 -10.34
N ASP A 18 13.00 19.64 -10.06
CA ASP A 18 12.49 21.01 -9.97
C ASP A 18 12.74 21.65 -8.60
N SER A 19 13.06 20.84 -7.61
CA SER A 19 13.43 21.28 -6.27
C SER A 19 14.91 20.99 -6.03
N GLU A 20 15.67 21.94 -5.51
CA GLU A 20 17.06 21.73 -5.06
C GLU A 20 17.13 20.88 -3.77
N ILE A 21 16.18 19.98 -3.56
CA ILE A 21 16.17 19.11 -2.39
C ILE A 21 17.36 18.14 -2.52
N ARG A 22 18.43 18.42 -1.79
CA ARG A 22 19.52 17.47 -1.59
C ARG A 22 19.08 16.48 -0.54
N VAL A 23 18.63 15.33 -0.98
CA VAL A 23 18.28 14.25 -0.08
C VAL A 23 19.59 13.65 0.44
N GLY A 24 19.74 13.62 1.74
CA GLY A 24 20.97 13.20 2.40
C GLY A 24 21.33 11.75 2.12
N THR A 25 22.65 11.47 2.15
CA THR A 25 23.22 10.14 1.92
C THR A 25 22.78 9.11 2.96
N LYS A 26 22.35 7.95 2.46
CA LYS A 26 22.35 6.61 3.07
C LYS A 26 22.15 6.54 4.60
N GLU A 27 20.96 6.69 5.07
CA GLU A 27 20.48 5.86 6.17
C GLU A 27 19.67 4.70 5.60
N ASN A 28 19.98 3.48 6.08
CA ASN A 28 19.28 2.27 5.72
C ASN A 28 17.77 2.49 5.78
N ALA A 29 17.08 2.32 4.67
CA ALA A 29 15.64 2.48 4.55
C ALA A 29 14.89 1.55 5.53
N LYS A 30 14.68 2.03 6.74
CA LYS A 30 13.99 1.29 7.81
C LYS A 30 12.50 1.48 7.62
N ARG A 31 11.79 0.45 7.14
CA ARG A 31 10.34 0.30 6.95
C ARG A 31 9.72 1.17 5.84
N GLY A 32 9.02 0.55 4.92
CA GLY A 32 8.25 1.22 3.85
C GLY A 32 6.89 1.75 4.31
N MET A 33 6.46 1.41 5.53
CA MET A 33 5.23 1.93 6.11
C MET A 33 5.55 2.67 7.42
N PHE A 34 5.06 3.88 7.54
CA PHE A 34 5.26 4.73 8.71
C PHE A 34 4.02 5.59 8.98
N VAL A 35 3.83 5.96 10.22
CA VAL A 35 2.83 6.93 10.64
C VAL A 35 3.57 8.17 11.12
N SER A 36 3.26 9.32 10.56
CA SER A 36 3.80 10.59 11.02
C SER A 36 2.67 11.60 11.32
N ARG A 37 2.99 12.58 12.13
CA ARG A 37 2.08 13.72 12.30
C ARG A 37 2.02 14.51 11.01
N MET A 38 0.80 14.84 10.59
CA MET A 38 0.58 15.71 9.44
C MET A 38 0.79 17.16 9.88
N GLU A 39 1.76 17.82 9.28
CA GLU A 39 2.03 19.25 9.50
C GLU A 39 0.94 20.10 8.84
N LEU A 40 0.67 21.29 9.40
CA LEU A 40 -0.39 22.17 8.90
C LEU A 40 -0.28 22.51 7.42
N PRO A 41 0.91 22.79 6.83
CA PRO A 41 1.01 23.07 5.40
C PRO A 41 0.65 21.88 4.53
N LEU A 42 1.01 20.65 4.94
CA LEU A 42 0.64 19.42 4.24
C LEU A 42 -0.86 19.16 4.33
N LEU A 43 -1.44 19.34 5.53
CA LEU A 43 -2.87 19.20 5.75
C LEU A 43 -3.67 20.17 4.87
N ASP A 44 -3.25 21.44 4.79
CA ASP A 44 -3.89 22.45 3.96
C ASP A 44 -3.89 22.04 2.46
N SER A 45 -2.76 21.55 1.96
CA SER A 45 -2.65 21.07 0.57
C SER A 45 -3.60 19.90 0.29
N VAL A 46 -3.74 18.96 1.26
CA VAL A 46 -4.67 17.82 1.14
C VAL A 46 -6.13 18.30 1.17
N ILE A 47 -6.46 19.26 2.04
CA ILE A 47 -7.82 19.84 2.11
C ILE A 47 -8.16 20.56 0.81
N ARG A 48 -7.24 21.33 0.22
CA ARG A 48 -7.45 22.01 -1.06
C ARG A 48 -7.68 21.00 -2.19
N LEU A 49 -6.92 19.92 -2.23
CA LEU A 49 -7.16 18.84 -3.20
C LEU A 49 -8.53 18.20 -3.01
N ALA A 50 -8.94 17.89 -1.78
CA ALA A 50 -10.24 17.31 -1.48
C ALA A 50 -11.42 18.23 -1.86
N ARG A 51 -11.28 19.56 -1.65
CA ARG A 51 -12.29 20.55 -2.00
C ARG A 51 -12.54 20.68 -3.52
N LEU A 52 -11.64 20.16 -4.37
CA LEU A 52 -11.91 20.11 -5.82
C LEU A 52 -13.10 19.22 -6.16
N LEU A 53 -13.51 18.32 -5.27
CA LEU A 53 -14.71 17.51 -5.44
C LEU A 53 -16.00 18.37 -5.46
N ASP A 54 -15.96 19.55 -4.81
CA ASP A 54 -17.07 20.50 -4.80
C ASP A 54 -17.18 21.24 -6.14
N ASN A 55 -16.08 21.31 -6.93
CA ASN A 55 -16.05 21.93 -8.24
C ASN A 55 -15.25 21.07 -9.25
N PRO A 56 -15.83 19.99 -9.79
CA PRO A 56 -15.13 19.02 -10.63
C PRO A 56 -14.49 19.59 -11.89
N LYS A 57 -14.94 20.75 -12.38
CA LYS A 57 -14.38 21.40 -13.57
C LYS A 57 -12.92 21.84 -13.38
N ASP A 58 -12.53 22.10 -12.14
CA ASP A 58 -11.18 22.55 -11.80
C ASP A 58 -10.19 21.40 -11.62
N ILE A 59 -10.69 20.16 -11.47
CA ILE A 59 -9.86 18.97 -11.22
C ILE A 59 -8.77 18.81 -12.27
N PRO A 60 -9.02 18.86 -13.59
CA PRO A 60 -7.99 18.60 -14.59
C PRO A 60 -6.79 19.56 -14.51
N ILE A 61 -7.02 20.79 -14.04
CA ILE A 61 -5.97 21.83 -13.97
C ILE A 61 -5.34 21.88 -12.58
N LEU A 62 -6.15 21.89 -11.53
CA LEU A 62 -5.65 22.17 -10.18
C LEU A 62 -5.18 20.90 -9.44
N ALA A 63 -5.77 19.73 -9.70
CA ALA A 63 -5.36 18.50 -9.02
C ALA A 63 -3.88 18.15 -9.25
N PRO A 64 -3.31 18.22 -10.46
CA PRO A 64 -1.89 17.99 -10.66
C PRO A 64 -0.98 18.93 -9.86
N LEU A 65 -1.37 20.20 -9.71
CA LEU A 65 -0.61 21.19 -8.95
C LEU A 65 -0.63 20.88 -7.44
N PHE A 66 -1.80 20.56 -6.90
CA PHE A 66 -1.92 20.19 -5.49
C PHE A 66 -1.25 18.85 -5.17
N ILE A 67 -1.32 17.88 -6.08
CA ILE A 67 -0.61 16.61 -5.95
C ILE A 67 0.91 16.84 -5.94
N LYS A 68 1.42 17.71 -6.81
CA LYS A 68 2.84 18.08 -6.86
C LYS A 68 3.27 18.80 -5.57
N GLU A 69 2.44 19.72 -5.05
CA GLU A 69 2.71 20.39 -3.78
C GLU A 69 2.75 19.41 -2.60
N ILE A 70 1.76 18.49 -2.51
CA ILE A 70 1.71 17.47 -1.47
C ILE A 70 2.98 16.62 -1.51
N LEU A 71 3.36 16.14 -2.70
CA LEU A 71 4.56 15.33 -2.87
C LEU A 71 5.82 16.09 -2.46
N TYR A 72 5.97 17.34 -2.88
CA TYR A 72 7.08 18.21 -2.49
C TYR A 72 7.20 18.35 -0.97
N ARG A 73 6.08 18.62 -0.27
CA ARG A 73 6.07 18.73 1.20
C ARG A 73 6.43 17.43 1.90
N VAL A 74 5.93 16.29 1.40
CA VAL A 74 6.31 14.97 1.92
C VAL A 74 7.80 14.70 1.71
N MET A 75 8.37 15.13 0.58
CA MET A 75 9.80 14.97 0.29
C MET A 75 10.71 15.88 1.11
N GLN A 76 10.24 17.05 1.52
CA GLN A 76 10.97 17.92 2.46
C GLN A 76 11.03 17.35 3.89
N GLY A 77 10.09 16.48 4.24
CA GLY A 77 10.04 15.83 5.56
C GLY A 77 11.06 14.69 5.67
N GLN A 78 11.06 14.06 6.83
CA GLN A 78 11.97 12.94 7.19
C GLN A 78 11.85 11.71 6.27
N HIS A 79 10.92 11.70 5.32
CA HIS A 79 10.65 10.58 4.41
C HIS A 79 11.13 10.83 2.97
N GLY A 80 11.68 12.02 2.68
CA GLY A 80 12.15 12.38 1.33
C GLY A 80 13.19 11.41 0.77
N VAL A 81 14.20 11.01 1.58
CA VAL A 81 15.23 10.04 1.20
C VAL A 81 14.63 8.71 0.70
N ARG A 82 13.53 8.28 1.29
CA ARG A 82 12.86 7.02 0.92
C ARG A 82 12.11 7.13 -0.39
N LEU A 83 11.47 8.28 -0.64
CA LEU A 83 10.79 8.53 -1.91
C LEU A 83 11.79 8.62 -3.05
N GLU A 84 12.96 9.22 -2.83
CA GLU A 84 14.05 9.22 -3.80
C GLU A 84 14.53 7.80 -4.14
N GLN A 85 14.71 6.95 -3.12
CA GLN A 85 15.09 5.55 -3.32
C GLN A 85 14.05 4.77 -4.13
N ILE A 86 12.76 5.02 -3.91
CA ILE A 86 11.67 4.41 -4.68
C ILE A 86 11.71 4.87 -6.13
N ALA A 87 12.10 6.12 -6.38
CA ALA A 87 12.18 6.68 -7.72
C ALA A 87 13.38 6.16 -8.52
N ILE A 88 14.47 5.76 -7.86
CA ILE A 88 15.66 5.24 -8.55
C ILE A 88 15.34 3.89 -9.17
N GLU A 89 15.32 3.83 -10.49
CA GLU A 89 15.09 2.61 -11.26
C GLU A 89 16.10 1.52 -10.90
N GLY A 90 15.60 0.31 -10.63
CA GLY A 90 16.44 -0.81 -10.19
C GLY A 90 16.84 -0.79 -8.71
N SER A 91 16.39 0.19 -7.92
CA SER A 91 16.59 0.17 -6.48
C SER A 91 15.82 -0.99 -5.82
N SER A 92 16.33 -1.51 -4.71
CA SER A 92 15.63 -2.58 -3.98
C SER A 92 14.22 -2.16 -3.55
N ALA A 93 14.01 -0.86 -3.26
CA ALA A 93 12.70 -0.32 -2.93
C ALA A 93 11.74 -0.37 -4.13
N HIS A 94 12.21 -0.05 -5.34
CA HIS A 94 11.42 -0.15 -6.58
C HIS A 94 11.07 -1.61 -6.88
N GLN A 95 12.05 -2.49 -6.83
CA GLN A 95 11.84 -3.94 -7.03
C GLN A 95 10.82 -4.52 -6.04
N ILE A 96 10.85 -4.10 -4.78
CA ILE A 96 9.85 -4.53 -3.78
C ILE A 96 8.46 -3.92 -4.06
N LYS A 97 8.39 -2.70 -4.59
CA LYS A 97 7.13 -2.12 -5.05
C LYS A 97 6.48 -3.00 -6.11
N ASP A 98 7.25 -3.46 -7.10
CA ASP A 98 6.75 -4.35 -8.17
C ASP A 98 6.23 -5.67 -7.61
N VAL A 99 6.90 -6.23 -6.59
CA VAL A 99 6.43 -7.43 -5.88
C VAL A 99 5.12 -7.15 -5.13
N ILE A 100 5.01 -6.03 -4.43
CA ILE A 100 3.78 -5.62 -3.73
C ILE A 100 2.62 -5.47 -4.71
N GLU A 101 2.83 -4.79 -5.83
CA GLU A 101 1.82 -4.62 -6.89
C GLU A 101 1.40 -5.98 -7.47
N HIS A 102 2.37 -6.86 -7.72
CA HIS A 102 2.08 -8.21 -8.22
C HIS A 102 1.21 -9.00 -7.25
N ILE A 103 1.55 -9.01 -5.94
CA ILE A 103 0.75 -9.71 -4.92
C ILE A 103 -0.63 -9.07 -4.80
N THR A 104 -0.72 -7.74 -4.82
CA THR A 104 -1.99 -7.02 -4.70
C THR A 104 -2.94 -7.30 -5.85
N ASN A 105 -2.41 -7.39 -7.08
CA ASN A 105 -3.21 -7.66 -8.28
C ASN A 105 -3.56 -9.14 -8.47
N ASN A 106 -2.93 -10.04 -7.70
CA ASN A 106 -3.12 -11.50 -7.82
C ASN A 106 -3.26 -12.16 -6.45
N TYR A 107 -3.81 -11.46 -5.46
CA TYR A 107 -3.85 -11.94 -4.06
C TYR A 107 -4.61 -13.27 -3.92
N GLU A 108 -5.58 -13.54 -4.78
CA GLU A 108 -6.37 -14.77 -4.79
C GLU A 108 -5.58 -16.00 -5.26
N LYS A 109 -4.50 -15.81 -6.04
CA LYS A 109 -3.68 -16.91 -6.56
C LYS A 109 -2.55 -17.26 -5.62
N SER A 110 -2.18 -18.53 -5.56
CA SER A 110 -0.94 -18.95 -4.91
C SER A 110 0.26 -18.53 -5.77
N PHE A 111 1.37 -18.20 -5.13
CA PHE A 111 2.65 -17.94 -5.79
C PHE A 111 3.79 -18.67 -5.09
N ARG A 112 4.85 -18.91 -5.82
CA ARG A 112 6.11 -19.38 -5.25
C ARG A 112 7.03 -18.18 -5.02
N ILE A 113 7.70 -18.18 -3.89
CA ILE A 113 8.57 -17.06 -3.52
C ILE A 113 9.76 -16.92 -4.48
N GLU A 114 10.22 -18.05 -5.03
CA GLU A 114 11.27 -18.11 -6.03
C GLU A 114 10.87 -17.35 -7.30
N GLU A 115 9.64 -17.54 -7.78
CA GLU A 115 9.11 -16.86 -8.98
C GLU A 115 9.03 -15.34 -8.77
N LEU A 116 8.64 -14.90 -7.57
CA LEU A 116 8.64 -13.48 -7.23
C LEU A 116 10.06 -12.89 -7.20
N ALA A 117 11.02 -13.64 -6.65
CA ALA A 117 12.41 -13.22 -6.57
C ALA A 117 13.06 -13.11 -7.95
N GLU A 118 12.83 -14.09 -8.83
CA GLU A 118 13.30 -14.09 -10.22
C GLU A 118 12.72 -12.90 -11.01
N LYS A 119 11.42 -12.64 -10.86
CA LYS A 119 10.73 -11.53 -11.56
C LYS A 119 11.37 -10.17 -11.31
N VAL A 120 11.95 -9.97 -10.14
CA VAL A 120 12.59 -8.70 -9.75
C VAL A 120 14.11 -8.80 -9.66
N ASN A 121 14.70 -9.85 -10.22
CA ASN A 121 16.16 -10.09 -10.23
C ASN A 121 16.78 -10.03 -8.82
N MET A 122 16.11 -10.62 -7.83
CA MET A 122 16.63 -10.76 -6.47
C MET A 122 16.85 -12.22 -6.08
N SER A 123 17.76 -12.48 -5.13
CA SER A 123 17.74 -13.76 -4.42
C SER A 123 16.55 -13.82 -3.45
N VAL A 124 16.05 -15.02 -3.16
CA VAL A 124 14.95 -15.24 -2.18
C VAL A 124 15.25 -14.58 -0.84
N SER A 125 16.50 -14.69 -0.35
CA SER A 125 16.90 -14.07 0.92
C SER A 125 16.86 -12.55 0.87
N SER A 126 17.32 -11.94 -0.25
CA SER A 126 17.24 -10.50 -0.45
C SER A 126 15.79 -10.03 -0.53
N LEU A 127 14.94 -10.74 -1.27
CA LEU A 127 13.51 -10.45 -1.35
C LEU A 127 12.85 -10.45 0.04
N HIS A 128 13.05 -11.51 0.83
CA HIS A 128 12.49 -11.58 2.18
C HIS A 128 12.94 -10.44 3.07
N ARG A 129 14.25 -10.12 3.05
CA ARG A 129 14.83 -9.06 3.86
C ARG A 129 14.22 -7.70 3.47
N HIS A 130 14.31 -7.29 2.20
CA HIS A 130 13.84 -5.99 1.75
C HIS A 130 12.32 -5.86 1.83
N PHE A 131 11.58 -6.93 1.53
CA PHE A 131 10.14 -6.93 1.67
C PHE A 131 9.71 -6.70 3.13
N LYS A 132 10.39 -7.37 4.08
CA LYS A 132 10.14 -7.19 5.52
C LYS A 132 10.58 -5.80 6.02
N GLU A 133 11.67 -5.27 5.50
CA GLU A 133 12.13 -3.91 5.82
C GLU A 133 11.09 -2.85 5.41
N ILE A 134 10.43 -3.05 4.27
CA ILE A 134 9.46 -2.10 3.69
C ILE A 134 8.07 -2.29 4.28
N THR A 135 7.57 -3.53 4.38
CA THR A 135 6.18 -3.82 4.76
C THR A 135 6.01 -4.25 6.22
N ALA A 136 7.10 -4.54 6.94
CA ALA A 136 7.16 -5.20 8.25
C ALA A 136 6.66 -6.66 8.24
N MET A 137 6.35 -7.24 7.07
CA MET A 137 5.77 -8.57 6.88
C MET A 137 6.58 -9.41 5.90
N SER A 138 6.38 -10.73 5.91
CA SER A 138 6.80 -11.57 4.78
C SER A 138 5.80 -11.44 3.62
N PRO A 139 6.19 -11.76 2.35
CA PRO A 139 5.27 -11.75 1.21
C PRO A 139 4.01 -12.59 1.43
N ILE A 140 4.15 -13.77 2.05
CA ILE A 140 3.03 -14.67 2.37
C ILE A 140 2.10 -14.06 3.42
N GLN A 141 2.64 -13.42 4.46
CA GLN A 141 1.84 -12.73 5.48
C GLN A 141 1.09 -11.55 4.86
N PHE A 142 1.74 -10.78 3.99
CA PHE A 142 1.13 -9.67 3.27
C PHE A 142 -0.05 -10.13 2.40
N GLN A 143 0.13 -11.21 1.62
CA GLN A 143 -0.97 -11.79 0.83
C GLN A 143 -2.14 -12.23 1.71
N LYS A 144 -1.86 -12.87 2.84
CA LYS A 144 -2.91 -13.31 3.78
C LYS A 144 -3.71 -12.12 4.33
N GLU A 145 -3.05 -11.03 4.68
CA GLU A 145 -3.74 -9.83 5.13
C GLU A 145 -4.65 -9.25 4.05
N LEU A 146 -4.17 -9.15 2.80
CA LEU A 146 -4.98 -8.69 1.67
C LEU A 146 -6.21 -9.56 1.47
N ARG A 147 -6.05 -10.89 1.48
CA ARG A 147 -7.16 -11.85 1.39
C ARG A 147 -8.21 -11.63 2.48
N LEU A 148 -7.79 -11.47 3.71
CA LEU A 148 -8.70 -11.30 4.84
C LEU A 148 -9.40 -9.95 4.83
N GLN A 149 -8.69 -8.87 4.46
CA GLN A 149 -9.29 -7.54 4.31
C GLN A 149 -10.32 -7.51 3.18
N GLU A 150 -10.00 -8.10 2.03
CA GLU A 150 -10.93 -8.19 0.91
C GLU A 150 -12.13 -9.10 1.24
N ALA A 151 -11.90 -10.21 1.94
CA ALA A 151 -12.98 -11.06 2.42
C ALA A 151 -13.95 -10.27 3.33
N ARG A 152 -13.42 -9.47 4.25
CA ARG A 152 -14.24 -8.62 5.13
C ARG A 152 -15.06 -7.60 4.34
N ARG A 153 -14.45 -6.99 3.33
CA ARG A 153 -15.12 -6.05 2.42
C ARG A 153 -16.27 -6.75 1.66
N LEU A 154 -16.02 -7.91 1.07
CA LEU A 154 -17.03 -8.69 0.34
C LEU A 154 -18.18 -9.12 1.23
N LEU A 155 -17.91 -9.64 2.44
CA LEU A 155 -18.92 -10.03 3.41
C LEU A 155 -19.81 -8.85 3.87
N LEU A 156 -19.24 -7.65 3.95
CA LEU A 156 -19.98 -6.45 4.31
C LEU A 156 -20.92 -5.97 3.20
N ILE A 157 -20.45 -5.99 1.95
CA ILE A 157 -21.15 -5.40 0.80
C ILE A 157 -22.13 -6.40 0.19
N GLU A 158 -21.72 -7.64 -0.04
CA GLU A 158 -22.46 -8.57 -0.90
C GLU A 158 -23.43 -9.49 -0.12
N SER A 159 -23.42 -9.50 1.21
CA SER A 159 -24.17 -10.45 2.03
C SER A 159 -23.93 -11.94 1.64
N ALA A 160 -22.76 -12.23 1.04
CA ALA A 160 -22.39 -13.55 0.57
C ALA A 160 -22.07 -14.50 1.73
N ASP A 161 -22.15 -15.82 1.49
CA ASP A 161 -21.75 -16.78 2.50
C ASP A 161 -20.24 -16.77 2.74
N ALA A 162 -19.84 -16.97 4.00
CA ALA A 162 -18.43 -16.94 4.38
C ALA A 162 -17.58 -18.02 3.69
N THR A 163 -18.20 -19.16 3.33
CA THR A 163 -17.55 -20.25 2.60
C THR A 163 -17.23 -19.83 1.16
N ASP A 164 -18.20 -19.22 0.48
CA ASP A 164 -18.01 -18.74 -0.90
C ASP A 164 -16.96 -17.64 -0.97
N VAL A 165 -17.02 -16.70 -0.03
CA VAL A 165 -16.03 -15.63 0.08
C VAL A 165 -14.63 -16.19 0.34
N ALA A 166 -14.49 -17.22 1.20
CA ALA A 166 -13.20 -17.85 1.44
C ALA A 166 -12.55 -18.37 0.15
N PHE A 167 -13.31 -19.07 -0.69
CA PHE A 167 -12.80 -19.56 -1.99
C PHE A 167 -12.47 -18.41 -2.95
N ARG A 168 -13.31 -17.39 -3.03
CA ARG A 168 -13.11 -16.22 -3.90
C ARG A 168 -11.84 -15.45 -3.57
N VAL A 169 -11.46 -15.37 -2.30
CA VAL A 169 -10.22 -14.70 -1.89
C VAL A 169 -9.01 -15.63 -1.87
N GLY A 170 -9.15 -16.87 -2.36
CA GLY A 170 -8.05 -17.81 -2.59
C GLY A 170 -7.71 -18.73 -1.42
N TYR A 171 -8.63 -18.95 -0.46
CA TYR A 171 -8.47 -20.02 0.53
C TYR A 171 -9.02 -21.33 -0.02
N GLU A 172 -8.26 -22.41 0.15
CA GLU A 172 -8.68 -23.77 -0.20
C GLU A 172 -9.50 -24.43 0.90
N SER A 173 -9.44 -23.91 2.13
CA SER A 173 -10.14 -24.43 3.29
C SER A 173 -10.92 -23.34 4.03
N PRO A 174 -12.27 -23.41 4.05
CA PRO A 174 -13.10 -22.51 4.85
C PRO A 174 -12.78 -22.55 6.36
N SER A 175 -12.33 -23.70 6.86
CA SER A 175 -11.92 -23.84 8.27
C SER A 175 -10.62 -23.08 8.55
N GLN A 176 -9.66 -23.10 7.62
CA GLN A 176 -8.43 -22.31 7.73
C GLN A 176 -8.76 -20.81 7.65
N PHE A 177 -9.56 -20.40 6.68
CA PHE A 177 -10.05 -19.04 6.53
C PHE A 177 -10.68 -18.52 7.83
N SER A 178 -11.64 -19.26 8.41
CA SER A 178 -12.35 -18.83 9.62
C SER A 178 -11.40 -18.64 10.82
N ARG A 179 -10.40 -19.52 10.98
CA ARG A 179 -9.39 -19.38 12.04
C ARG A 179 -8.48 -18.16 11.84
N GLU A 180 -7.99 -17.95 10.62
CA GLU A 180 -7.10 -16.82 10.30
C GLU A 180 -7.87 -15.49 10.36
N TYR A 181 -9.12 -15.47 9.90
CA TYR A 181 -10.03 -14.32 10.02
C TYR A 181 -10.26 -13.94 11.48
N SER A 182 -10.62 -14.92 12.34
CA SER A 182 -10.84 -14.69 13.76
C SER A 182 -9.60 -14.18 14.47
N ARG A 183 -8.41 -14.66 14.07
CA ARG A 183 -7.13 -14.18 14.63
C ARG A 183 -6.87 -12.71 14.25
N MET A 184 -7.23 -12.30 13.04
CA MET A 184 -6.99 -10.94 12.56
C MET A 184 -8.01 -9.94 13.09
N PHE A 185 -9.30 -10.31 13.13
CA PHE A 185 -10.39 -9.38 13.45
C PHE A 185 -11.01 -9.59 14.84
N GLY A 186 -10.57 -10.62 15.57
CA GLY A 186 -11.05 -10.92 16.91
C GLY A 186 -12.36 -11.71 16.97
N PHE A 187 -13.07 -11.85 15.85
CA PHE A 187 -14.37 -12.54 15.77
C PHE A 187 -14.46 -13.43 14.53
N PRO A 188 -15.21 -14.55 14.57
CA PRO A 188 -15.54 -15.31 13.37
C PRO A 188 -16.27 -14.46 12.32
N PRO A 189 -16.13 -14.75 11.01
CA PRO A 189 -16.64 -13.91 9.92
C PRO A 189 -18.11 -13.50 10.10
N ARG A 190 -19.01 -14.45 10.35
CA ARG A 190 -20.45 -14.16 10.54
C ARG A 190 -20.72 -13.24 11.74
N GLN A 191 -20.01 -13.42 12.83
CA GLN A 191 -20.20 -12.62 14.04
C GLN A 191 -19.66 -11.21 13.87
N ASP A 192 -18.49 -11.05 13.22
CA ASP A 192 -17.89 -9.75 12.94
C ASP A 192 -18.81 -8.91 12.03
N ILE A 193 -19.34 -9.52 10.96
CA ILE A 193 -20.24 -8.83 10.04
C ILE A 193 -21.57 -8.42 10.72
N LYS A 194 -22.15 -9.28 11.56
CA LYS A 194 -23.34 -8.93 12.32
C LYS A 194 -23.10 -7.72 13.23
N ARG A 195 -21.93 -7.66 13.88
CA ARG A 195 -21.53 -6.54 14.75
C ARG A 195 -21.30 -5.24 13.98
N LEU A 196 -20.78 -5.31 12.75
CA LEU A 196 -20.47 -4.12 11.94
C LEU A 196 -21.70 -3.55 11.23
N LYS A 197 -22.77 -4.36 11.06
CA LYS A 197 -24.04 -3.93 10.46
C LYS A 197 -25.08 -3.48 11.50
N ALA A 198 -24.83 -3.71 12.80
CA ALA A 198 -25.65 -3.24 13.90
C ALA A 198 -25.30 -1.82 14.32
#